data_9f9e2ff373c785b3ffb3d18b11a26fa9
#
_entry.id   9f9e2ff373c785b3ffb3d18b11a26fa9
#
_cell.length_a   1.000
_cell.length_b   1.000
_cell.length_c   1.000
_cell.angle_alpha   90.00
_cell.angle_beta   90.00
_cell.angle_gamma   90.00
#
_symmetry.space_group_name_H-M   'P 1'
#
loop_
_entity.id
_entity.type
_entity.pdbx_description
1 polymer ?
#
loop_
_entity_poly.entity_id
_entity_poly.type
_entity_poly.pdbx_seq_one_letter_code
_entity_poly.pdbx_strand_id
1 'polypeptide(L)'
;MFKGLNFFLTFLILKFLMINSCDLQKQNEMIFGKLENGENVYKYLLKNDKCEVELITYGGIITSIKVPDLNGNLIDVALGFNDFDSYLEGHPYFGAIVGRYANRIDNGSFSIDDNDYSIPINNNGTSLHGGIKGFDKVNWNVVSYDSINHNSIKLNYLSKHMEEGYPGNLNTYVKYTLTEDNELVVEYQAETDKPTVLNLTQHTYFNLSGESSGDILDHNLLINADSFLPVNEKIIPTGEIKSVENTPFDFRKIKKIGKDINIEDRQLKLGNGYDHCWVLNDYNKKSRKIGEVNSNKTKINMEIFSDLPGVQLYTGNFLDGSLNSKKDLKYINRSGFCLETQFYPNSPNNQNFPSAKLEPGKKFYSKTSFKFSIIE
;
A
#
# COMPACT_ATOMS: atom_id res chain seq x y z
N MET A 1 -22.87 56.40 -8.02
CA MET A 1 -23.74 55.25 -8.35
C MET A 1 -23.02 54.11 -9.06
N PHE A 2 -21.67 54.01 -9.00
CA PHE A 2 -20.88 53.01 -9.72
C PHE A 2 -20.09 51.98 -8.85
N LYS A 3 -20.15 52.08 -7.51
CA LYS A 3 -19.46 51.13 -6.60
C LYS A 3 -20.21 49.83 -6.30
N GLY A 4 -21.55 49.80 -6.54
CA GLY A 4 -22.36 48.58 -6.27
C GLY A 4 -22.35 47.57 -7.39
N LEU A 5 -22.09 47.96 -8.63
CA LEU A 5 -22.17 47.09 -9.80
C LEU A 5 -20.93 46.17 -9.90
N ASN A 6 -19.73 46.61 -9.50
CA ASN A 6 -18.54 45.83 -9.49
C ASN A 6 -18.52 44.70 -8.43
N PHE A 7 -19.19 44.93 -7.30
CA PHE A 7 -19.30 43.93 -6.23
C PHE A 7 -20.23 42.77 -6.61
N PHE A 8 -21.32 43.08 -7.33
CA PHE A 8 -22.27 42.07 -7.83
C PHE A 8 -21.69 41.23 -8.95
N LEU A 9 -20.87 41.82 -9.84
CA LEU A 9 -20.23 41.13 -10.94
C LEU A 9 -19.15 40.18 -10.45
N THR A 10 -18.35 40.57 -9.46
CA THR A 10 -17.31 39.72 -8.83
C THR A 10 -17.95 38.53 -8.09
N PHE A 11 -19.10 38.74 -7.41
CA PHE A 11 -19.80 37.65 -6.73
C PHE A 11 -20.48 36.66 -7.71
N LEU A 12 -20.94 37.14 -8.86
CA LEU A 12 -21.53 36.30 -9.91
C LEU A 12 -20.42 35.47 -10.61
N ILE A 13 -19.25 36.07 -10.88
CA ILE A 13 -18.09 35.38 -11.50
C ILE A 13 -17.53 34.32 -10.54
N LEU A 14 -17.41 34.61 -9.23
CA LEU A 14 -16.98 33.62 -8.24
C LEU A 14 -17.99 32.46 -8.11
N LYS A 15 -19.31 32.75 -8.13
CA LYS A 15 -20.33 31.70 -8.14
C LYS A 15 -20.31 30.85 -9.41
N PHE A 16 -20.09 31.47 -10.57
CA PHE A 16 -19.99 30.77 -11.84
C PHE A 16 -18.71 29.90 -11.93
N LEU A 17 -17.58 30.37 -11.39
CA LEU A 17 -16.35 29.61 -11.26
C LEU A 17 -16.49 28.45 -10.26
N MET A 18 -17.19 28.63 -9.13
CA MET A 18 -17.45 27.56 -8.17
C MET A 18 -18.43 26.50 -8.71
N ILE A 19 -19.43 26.90 -9.48
CA ILE A 19 -20.38 25.97 -10.12
C ILE A 19 -19.66 25.16 -11.20
N ASN A 20 -18.82 25.79 -12.02
CA ASN A 20 -18.04 25.09 -13.04
C ASN A 20 -16.98 24.14 -12.44
N SER A 21 -16.37 24.47 -11.29
CA SER A 21 -15.41 23.58 -10.63
C SER A 21 -16.10 22.35 -9.99
N CYS A 22 -17.32 22.53 -9.46
CA CYS A 22 -18.09 21.43 -8.89
C CYS A 22 -18.67 20.50 -9.97
N ASP A 23 -19.08 21.06 -11.13
CA ASP A 23 -19.55 20.28 -12.27
C ASP A 23 -18.41 19.57 -13.01
N LEU A 24 -17.23 20.16 -13.11
CA LEU A 24 -16.01 19.51 -13.63
C LEU A 24 -15.52 18.37 -12.74
N GLN A 25 -15.65 18.49 -11.42
CA GLN A 25 -15.37 17.39 -10.51
C GLN A 25 -16.29 16.18 -10.74
N LYS A 26 -17.58 16.43 -10.95
CA LYS A 26 -18.57 15.37 -11.20
C LYS A 26 -18.44 14.68 -12.56
N GLN A 27 -17.86 15.33 -13.57
CA GLN A 27 -17.69 14.74 -14.92
C GLN A 27 -16.60 13.66 -15.01
N ASN A 28 -15.70 13.54 -14.01
CA ASN A 28 -14.59 12.59 -14.01
C ASN A 28 -14.77 11.46 -12.97
N GLU A 29 -15.90 11.41 -12.27
CA GLU A 29 -16.24 10.35 -11.33
C GLU A 29 -16.89 9.18 -12.07
N MET A 30 -16.15 8.09 -12.24
CA MET A 30 -16.72 6.85 -12.78
C MET A 30 -17.20 6.00 -11.61
N ILE A 31 -18.49 5.68 -11.54
CA ILE A 31 -19.01 4.70 -10.57
C ILE A 31 -18.44 3.32 -10.98
N PHE A 32 -17.64 2.74 -10.10
CA PHE A 32 -17.07 1.42 -10.27
C PHE A 32 -17.94 0.32 -9.65
N GLY A 33 -18.69 0.68 -8.60
CA GLY A 33 -19.61 -0.23 -7.94
C GLY A 33 -20.40 0.46 -6.85
N LYS A 34 -21.17 -0.32 -6.09
CA LYS A 34 -22.04 0.17 -5.01
C LYS A 34 -21.98 -0.77 -3.83
N LEU A 35 -21.81 -0.22 -2.63
CA LEU A 35 -21.86 -0.97 -1.37
C LEU A 35 -23.32 -1.33 -1.01
N GLU A 36 -23.50 -2.34 -0.15
CA GLU A 36 -24.83 -2.76 0.34
C GLU A 36 -25.62 -1.64 1.02
N ASN A 37 -24.93 -0.71 1.68
CA ASN A 37 -25.55 0.47 2.32
C ASN A 37 -25.99 1.57 1.32
N GLY A 38 -25.75 1.34 0.04
CA GLY A 38 -26.12 2.24 -1.05
C GLY A 38 -25.08 3.29 -1.41
N GLU A 39 -23.92 3.33 -0.75
CA GLU A 39 -22.82 4.22 -1.11
C GLU A 39 -22.17 3.83 -2.43
N ASN A 40 -21.89 4.80 -3.30
CA ASN A 40 -21.15 4.57 -4.52
C ASN A 40 -19.64 4.43 -4.22
N VAL A 41 -19.03 3.52 -4.93
CA VAL A 41 -17.56 3.38 -5.03
C VAL A 41 -17.13 3.97 -6.35
N TYR A 42 -16.23 4.93 -6.31
CA TYR A 42 -15.77 5.65 -7.49
C TYR A 42 -14.38 5.17 -7.90
N LYS A 43 -14.14 5.16 -9.21
CA LYS A 43 -12.83 4.91 -9.82
C LYS A 43 -12.24 6.20 -10.36
N TYR A 44 -10.94 6.39 -10.14
CA TYR A 44 -10.15 7.53 -10.59
C TYR A 44 -8.94 7.06 -11.38
N LEU A 45 -8.55 7.86 -12.35
CA LEU A 45 -7.36 7.64 -13.18
C LEU A 45 -6.34 8.74 -12.89
N LEU A 46 -5.12 8.34 -12.50
CA LEU A 46 -3.95 9.20 -12.53
C LEU A 46 -3.13 8.86 -13.77
N LYS A 47 -2.63 9.87 -14.49
CA LYS A 47 -1.86 9.66 -15.70
C LYS A 47 -0.81 10.76 -15.91
N ASN A 48 0.24 10.40 -16.60
CA ASN A 48 1.18 11.29 -17.26
C ASN A 48 1.34 10.84 -18.74
N ASP A 49 2.34 11.32 -19.44
CA ASP A 49 2.57 10.98 -20.85
C ASP A 49 2.88 9.48 -21.09
N LYS A 50 3.32 8.74 -20.06
CA LYS A 50 3.85 7.37 -20.20
C LYS A 50 3.14 6.34 -19.34
N CYS A 51 2.57 6.74 -18.21
CA CYS A 51 2.04 5.83 -17.20
C CYS A 51 0.59 6.16 -16.85
N GLU A 52 -0.15 5.13 -16.45
CA GLU A 52 -1.53 5.24 -15.96
C GLU A 52 -1.66 4.47 -14.65
N VAL A 53 -2.36 5.03 -13.66
CA VAL A 53 -2.70 4.36 -12.40
C VAL A 53 -4.20 4.51 -12.16
N GLU A 54 -4.92 3.40 -12.07
CA GLU A 54 -6.32 3.38 -11.68
C GLU A 54 -6.45 3.02 -10.21
N LEU A 55 -7.33 3.70 -9.51
CA LEU A 55 -7.66 3.40 -8.11
C LEU A 55 -9.14 3.62 -7.82
N ILE A 56 -9.66 2.94 -6.78
CA ILE A 56 -11.04 3.05 -6.33
C ILE A 56 -11.09 3.57 -4.90
N THR A 57 -12.23 4.20 -4.55
CA THR A 57 -12.43 4.74 -3.19
C THR A 57 -12.58 3.66 -2.13
N TYR A 58 -13.09 2.48 -2.45
CA TYR A 58 -13.13 1.34 -1.53
C TYR A 58 -11.71 0.83 -1.25
N GLY A 59 -11.32 0.82 0.02
CA GLY A 59 -9.97 0.46 0.45
C GLY A 59 -8.85 1.36 -0.07
N GLY A 60 -9.16 2.45 -0.80
CA GLY A 60 -8.16 3.23 -1.54
C GLY A 60 -7.35 2.35 -2.50
N ILE A 61 -7.98 1.30 -3.04
CA ILE A 61 -7.33 0.22 -3.79
C ILE A 61 -6.80 0.73 -5.12
N ILE A 62 -5.51 0.51 -5.37
CA ILE A 62 -4.94 0.59 -6.71
C ILE A 62 -5.36 -0.65 -7.49
N THR A 63 -6.14 -0.47 -8.55
CA THR A 63 -6.66 -1.56 -9.37
C THR A 63 -5.80 -1.87 -10.59
N SER A 64 -4.99 -0.90 -11.04
CA SER A 64 -4.12 -1.02 -12.22
C SER A 64 -2.95 -0.05 -12.14
N ILE A 65 -1.78 -0.49 -12.58
CA ILE A 65 -0.60 0.35 -12.84
C ILE A 65 -0.05 -0.04 -14.20
N LYS A 66 -0.25 0.82 -15.20
CA LYS A 66 0.25 0.59 -16.56
C LYS A 66 1.50 1.42 -16.80
N VAL A 67 2.57 0.73 -17.16
CA VAL A 67 3.87 1.33 -17.45
C VAL A 67 4.40 0.81 -18.79
N PRO A 68 5.19 1.60 -19.54
CA PRO A 68 5.71 1.15 -20.83
C PRO A 68 6.76 0.05 -20.65
N ASP A 69 6.75 -0.96 -21.52
CA ASP A 69 7.85 -1.91 -21.73
C ASP A 69 8.94 -1.30 -22.64
N LEU A 70 9.99 -2.07 -22.96
CA LEU A 70 11.08 -1.66 -23.86
C LEU A 70 10.58 -1.20 -25.23
N ASN A 71 9.44 -1.70 -25.71
CA ASN A 71 8.84 -1.39 -27.01
C ASN A 71 7.80 -0.26 -26.94
N GLY A 72 7.57 0.30 -25.75
CA GLY A 72 6.57 1.33 -25.49
C GLY A 72 5.14 0.81 -25.30
N ASN A 73 4.92 -0.51 -25.23
CA ASN A 73 3.61 -1.07 -24.93
C ASN A 73 3.29 -0.89 -23.44
N LEU A 74 2.10 -0.41 -23.13
CA LEU A 74 1.65 -0.29 -21.74
C LEU A 74 1.35 -1.68 -21.16
N ILE A 75 2.11 -2.05 -20.12
CA ILE A 75 1.97 -3.29 -19.37
C ILE A 75 1.34 -2.98 -18.02
N ASP A 76 0.21 -3.61 -17.70
CA ASP A 76 -0.36 -3.55 -16.34
C ASP A 76 0.46 -4.44 -15.41
N VAL A 77 1.13 -3.85 -14.43
CA VAL A 77 2.04 -4.53 -13.52
C VAL A 77 1.45 -4.77 -12.13
N ALA A 78 0.19 -4.39 -11.90
CA ALA A 78 -0.49 -4.58 -10.62
C ALA A 78 -1.57 -5.67 -10.72
N LEU A 79 -1.58 -6.66 -9.83
CA LEU A 79 -2.66 -7.63 -9.70
C LEU A 79 -3.92 -6.94 -9.16
N GLY A 80 -5.09 -7.41 -9.59
CA GLY A 80 -6.39 -6.88 -9.20
C GLY A 80 -7.52 -7.48 -10.01
N PHE A 81 -8.70 -6.85 -9.98
CA PHE A 81 -9.90 -7.29 -10.68
C PHE A 81 -10.47 -6.17 -11.57
N ASN A 82 -11.28 -6.54 -12.56
CA ASN A 82 -11.95 -5.61 -13.46
C ASN A 82 -13.28 -5.09 -12.92
N ASP A 83 -13.87 -5.78 -11.95
CA ASP A 83 -15.19 -5.50 -11.38
C ASP A 83 -15.14 -5.35 -9.86
N PHE A 84 -16.15 -4.69 -9.31
CA PHE A 84 -16.22 -4.39 -7.88
C PHE A 84 -16.64 -5.61 -7.03
N ASP A 85 -17.48 -6.48 -7.57
CA ASP A 85 -18.00 -7.64 -6.84
C ASP A 85 -16.87 -8.59 -6.44
N SER A 86 -15.88 -8.78 -7.32
CA SER A 86 -14.66 -9.55 -7.02
C SER A 86 -13.86 -8.98 -5.83
N TYR A 87 -13.87 -7.65 -5.62
CA TYR A 87 -13.27 -7.05 -4.43
C TYR A 87 -14.11 -7.26 -3.16
N LEU A 88 -15.44 -7.37 -3.26
CA LEU A 88 -16.34 -7.64 -2.13
C LEU A 88 -16.35 -9.11 -1.70
N GLU A 89 -16.23 -10.05 -2.63
CA GLU A 89 -16.19 -11.49 -2.35
C GLU A 89 -14.97 -11.91 -1.52
N GLY A 90 -13.93 -11.07 -1.51
CA GLY A 90 -12.72 -11.23 -0.73
C GLY A 90 -11.48 -11.44 -1.60
N HIS A 91 -10.42 -10.78 -1.19
CA HIS A 91 -9.13 -10.81 -1.86
C HIS A 91 -8.00 -10.64 -0.83
N PRO A 92 -6.75 -11.06 -1.16
CA PRO A 92 -5.63 -10.95 -0.24
C PRO A 92 -5.05 -9.51 -0.24
N TYR A 93 -5.88 -8.50 0.02
CA TYR A 93 -5.51 -7.06 0.09
C TYR A 93 -4.97 -6.46 -1.20
N PHE A 94 -5.31 -6.99 -2.38
CA PHE A 94 -4.82 -6.46 -3.66
C PHE A 94 -4.94 -4.94 -3.76
N GLY A 95 -3.80 -4.24 -3.84
CA GLY A 95 -3.71 -2.81 -4.05
C GLY A 95 -4.26 -1.92 -2.93
N ALA A 96 -4.62 -2.47 -1.77
CA ALA A 96 -5.32 -1.74 -0.72
C ALA A 96 -4.40 -0.89 0.16
N ILE A 97 -4.97 0.17 0.74
CA ILE A 97 -4.41 0.83 1.93
C ILE A 97 -4.65 -0.08 3.12
N VAL A 98 -3.59 -0.45 3.81
CA VAL A 98 -3.66 -1.29 5.01
C VAL A 98 -3.46 -0.45 6.26
N GLY A 99 -4.35 -0.63 7.22
CA GLY A 99 -4.40 0.05 8.51
C GLY A 99 -5.63 -0.41 9.34
N ARG A 100 -5.77 0.01 10.62
CA ARG A 100 -4.99 1.00 11.35
C ARG A 100 -3.53 0.53 11.59
N TYR A 101 -3.32 -0.79 11.77
CA TYR A 101 -1.99 -1.37 11.96
C TYR A 101 -1.70 -2.41 10.88
N ALA A 102 -0.82 -2.09 9.95
CA ALA A 102 -0.33 -2.98 8.92
C ALA A 102 0.49 -4.11 9.53
N ASN A 103 0.41 -5.30 8.89
CA ASN A 103 1.00 -6.53 9.36
C ASN A 103 0.39 -7.00 10.70
N ARG A 104 1.12 -7.79 11.50
CA ARG A 104 0.57 -8.56 12.62
C ARG A 104 0.80 -7.93 13.98
N ILE A 105 -0.19 -8.12 14.88
CA ILE A 105 -0.05 -7.93 16.33
C ILE A 105 -0.38 -9.28 16.99
N ASP A 106 0.58 -9.80 17.81
CA ASP A 106 0.46 -11.11 18.44
C ASP A 106 -0.71 -11.14 19.41
N ASN A 107 -1.45 -12.26 19.39
CA ASN A 107 -2.65 -12.50 20.22
C ASN A 107 -3.71 -11.40 20.14
N GLY A 108 -3.65 -10.51 19.14
CA GLY A 108 -4.57 -9.38 19.01
C GLY A 108 -4.57 -8.46 20.23
N SER A 109 -3.43 -8.27 20.88
CA SER A 109 -3.34 -7.46 22.11
C SER A 109 -2.07 -6.61 22.15
N PHE A 110 -2.18 -5.42 22.73
CA PHE A 110 -1.06 -4.52 22.99
C PHE A 110 -1.39 -3.58 24.13
N SER A 111 -0.35 -2.98 24.74
CA SER A 111 -0.52 -1.97 25.79
C SER A 111 -0.03 -0.62 25.30
N ILE A 112 -0.73 0.44 25.68
CA ILE A 112 -0.29 1.82 25.54
C ILE A 112 -0.31 2.45 26.92
N ASP A 113 0.83 2.88 27.40
CA ASP A 113 1.03 3.31 28.78
C ASP A 113 0.51 2.19 29.73
N ASP A 114 -0.36 2.48 30.67
CA ASP A 114 -0.93 1.51 31.61
C ASP A 114 -2.27 0.90 31.15
N ASN A 115 -2.63 1.03 29.88
CA ASN A 115 -3.90 0.54 29.34
C ASN A 115 -3.69 -0.60 28.36
N ASP A 116 -4.37 -1.71 28.57
CA ASP A 116 -4.39 -2.86 27.68
C ASP A 116 -5.54 -2.74 26.65
N TYR A 117 -5.24 -3.08 25.40
CA TYR A 117 -6.19 -3.07 24.30
C TYR A 117 -6.24 -4.45 23.64
N SER A 118 -7.46 -4.87 23.30
CA SER A 118 -7.71 -6.09 22.54
C SER A 118 -8.34 -5.75 21.19
N ILE A 119 -7.79 -6.32 20.14
CA ILE A 119 -8.23 -6.15 18.75
C ILE A 119 -8.58 -7.53 18.17
N PRO A 120 -9.43 -7.60 17.12
CA PRO A 120 -9.88 -8.87 16.58
C PRO A 120 -8.72 -9.75 16.11
N ILE A 121 -8.82 -11.03 16.39
CA ILE A 121 -7.96 -12.09 15.85
C ILE A 121 -8.58 -12.58 14.56
N ASN A 122 -7.91 -12.34 13.43
CA ASN A 122 -8.40 -12.70 12.11
C ASN A 122 -7.42 -13.56 11.28
N ASN A 123 -6.25 -13.90 11.83
CA ASN A 123 -5.25 -14.69 11.15
C ASN A 123 -4.40 -15.49 12.15
N ASN A 124 -4.53 -16.82 12.16
CA ASN A 124 -3.69 -17.77 12.92
C ASN A 124 -3.31 -17.33 14.36
N GLY A 125 -4.29 -16.88 15.13
CA GLY A 125 -4.09 -16.42 16.51
C GLY A 125 -3.47 -15.01 16.63
N THR A 126 -3.43 -14.25 15.55
CA THR A 126 -2.93 -12.87 15.50
C THR A 126 -3.97 -11.93 14.91
N SER A 127 -3.84 -10.64 15.17
CA SER A 127 -4.53 -9.61 14.40
C SER A 127 -3.66 -9.21 13.20
N LEU A 128 -4.22 -9.27 12.01
CA LEU A 128 -3.56 -8.95 10.75
C LEU A 128 -4.24 -7.77 10.08
N HIS A 129 -3.44 -6.83 9.59
CA HIS A 129 -3.85 -5.74 8.71
C HIS A 129 -5.02 -4.88 9.23
N GLY A 130 -5.06 -4.64 10.55
CA GLY A 130 -6.04 -3.75 11.17
C GLY A 130 -7.31 -4.43 11.68
N GLY A 131 -7.48 -5.76 11.48
CA GLY A 131 -8.59 -6.53 12.01
C GLY A 131 -9.53 -7.09 10.94
N ILE A 132 -10.78 -7.33 11.30
CA ILE A 132 -11.79 -7.94 10.40
C ILE A 132 -12.21 -6.94 9.32
N LYS A 133 -12.47 -5.68 9.72
CA LYS A 133 -12.81 -4.58 8.83
C LYS A 133 -11.75 -3.49 8.92
N GLY A 134 -10.57 -3.76 8.32
CA GLY A 134 -9.49 -2.80 8.23
C GLY A 134 -9.73 -1.69 7.19
N PHE A 135 -8.73 -0.86 6.96
CA PHE A 135 -8.78 0.27 6.03
C PHE A 135 -8.96 -0.17 4.57
N ASP A 136 -8.66 -1.42 4.26
CA ASP A 136 -8.89 -2.11 3.00
C ASP A 136 -10.38 -2.33 2.66
N LYS A 137 -11.26 -2.27 3.66
CA LYS A 137 -12.70 -2.55 3.53
C LYS A 137 -13.60 -1.36 3.86
N VAL A 138 -13.06 -0.15 3.83
CA VAL A 138 -13.84 1.07 4.03
C VAL A 138 -13.88 1.91 2.75
N ASN A 139 -14.97 2.65 2.56
CA ASN A 139 -15.07 3.59 1.45
C ASN A 139 -14.43 4.92 1.87
N TRP A 140 -13.33 5.30 1.24
CA TRP A 140 -12.59 6.52 1.54
C TRP A 140 -13.27 7.73 0.88
N ASN A 141 -13.35 8.84 1.61
CA ASN A 141 -13.84 10.08 1.06
C ASN A 141 -12.77 10.76 0.18
N VAL A 142 -13.18 11.25 -0.98
CA VAL A 142 -12.30 12.05 -1.84
C VAL A 142 -12.27 13.47 -1.32
N VAL A 143 -11.08 13.94 -0.90
CA VAL A 143 -10.84 15.32 -0.46
C VAL A 143 -10.55 16.24 -1.65
N SER A 144 -9.73 15.74 -2.56
CA SER A 144 -9.38 16.44 -3.80
C SER A 144 -8.91 15.46 -4.88
N TYR A 145 -9.19 15.82 -6.12
CA TYR A 145 -8.69 15.15 -7.32
C TYR A 145 -8.27 16.22 -8.34
N ASP A 146 -7.07 16.10 -8.87
CA ASP A 146 -6.63 16.99 -9.95
C ASP A 146 -7.26 16.54 -11.26
N SER A 147 -8.43 17.12 -11.56
CA SER A 147 -9.19 16.83 -12.77
C SER A 147 -8.63 17.45 -14.05
N ILE A 148 -7.59 18.30 -13.94
CA ILE A 148 -6.97 19.00 -15.07
C ILE A 148 -5.78 18.18 -15.58
N ASN A 149 -4.82 17.90 -14.68
CA ASN A 149 -3.61 17.17 -15.05
C ASN A 149 -3.76 15.66 -14.79
N HIS A 150 -4.80 15.23 -14.05
CA HIS A 150 -5.04 13.85 -13.65
C HIS A 150 -3.84 13.20 -12.96
N ASN A 151 -3.07 13.96 -12.18
CA ASN A 151 -1.82 13.48 -11.61
C ASN A 151 -1.90 13.20 -10.09
N SER A 152 -2.96 13.61 -9.39
CA SER A 152 -3.07 13.35 -7.96
C SER A 152 -4.49 13.23 -7.44
N ILE A 153 -4.65 12.42 -6.37
CA ILE A 153 -5.87 12.30 -5.59
C ILE A 153 -5.54 12.24 -4.10
N LYS A 154 -6.32 12.91 -3.29
CA LYS A 154 -6.24 12.84 -1.82
C LYS A 154 -7.50 12.24 -1.26
N LEU A 155 -7.36 11.17 -0.50
CA LEU A 155 -8.40 10.44 0.18
C LEU A 155 -8.35 10.71 1.69
N ASN A 156 -9.50 10.58 2.37
CA ASN A 156 -9.61 10.71 3.82
C ASN A 156 -10.50 9.62 4.40
N TYR A 157 -10.12 9.11 5.56
CA TYR A 157 -10.95 8.27 6.40
C TYR A 157 -10.80 8.65 7.87
N LEU A 158 -11.95 8.75 8.58
CA LEU A 158 -12.00 8.92 10.03
C LEU A 158 -12.32 7.57 10.68
N SER A 159 -11.29 6.90 11.20
CA SER A 159 -11.43 5.69 11.99
C SER A 159 -11.82 6.08 13.42
N LYS A 160 -13.01 5.69 13.87
CA LYS A 160 -13.57 6.10 15.17
C LYS A 160 -12.86 5.42 16.33
N HIS A 161 -12.96 6.05 17.50
CA HIS A 161 -12.49 5.47 18.76
C HIS A 161 -13.07 4.07 18.97
N MET A 162 -12.20 3.09 19.24
CA MET A 162 -12.50 1.65 19.41
C MET A 162 -13.00 0.94 18.15
N GLU A 163 -12.87 1.54 16.96
CA GLU A 163 -13.02 0.78 15.73
C GLU A 163 -11.96 -0.32 15.67
N GLU A 164 -12.39 -1.56 15.41
CA GLU A 164 -11.54 -2.77 15.51
C GLU A 164 -10.72 -2.85 16.83
N GLY A 165 -11.20 -2.20 17.91
CA GLY A 165 -10.55 -2.19 19.22
C GLY A 165 -9.42 -1.16 19.40
N TYR A 166 -9.08 -0.39 18.38
CA TYR A 166 -8.01 0.62 18.48
C TYR A 166 -8.49 1.90 19.18
N PRO A 167 -7.72 2.44 20.16
CA PRO A 167 -8.10 3.68 20.85
C PRO A 167 -7.91 4.92 19.98
N GLY A 168 -8.68 5.96 20.30
CA GLY A 168 -8.64 7.28 19.65
C GLY A 168 -9.40 7.37 18.34
N ASN A 169 -9.97 8.53 18.07
CA ASN A 169 -10.43 8.88 16.74
C ASN A 169 -9.19 9.22 15.91
N LEU A 170 -8.98 8.48 14.83
CA LEU A 170 -7.84 8.66 13.93
C LEU A 170 -8.33 9.25 12.61
N ASN A 171 -7.92 10.47 12.33
CA ASN A 171 -8.19 11.12 11.05
C ASN A 171 -7.01 10.87 10.11
N THR A 172 -7.21 10.06 9.07
CA THR A 172 -6.16 9.60 8.16
C THR A 172 -6.38 10.17 6.77
N TYR A 173 -5.32 10.67 6.17
CA TYR A 173 -5.27 11.10 4.78
C TYR A 173 -4.24 10.27 4.02
N VAL A 174 -4.60 9.88 2.80
CA VAL A 174 -3.68 9.27 1.85
C VAL A 174 -3.72 10.06 0.56
N LYS A 175 -2.55 10.44 0.05
CA LYS A 175 -2.42 11.12 -1.24
C LYS A 175 -1.62 10.25 -2.19
N TYR A 176 -2.20 9.95 -3.33
CA TYR A 176 -1.53 9.36 -4.47
C TYR A 176 -1.14 10.45 -5.46
N THR A 177 0.08 10.43 -5.94
CA THR A 177 0.58 11.34 -6.99
C THR A 177 1.39 10.55 -7.99
N LEU A 178 1.06 10.67 -9.26
CA LEU A 178 1.88 10.18 -10.37
C LEU A 178 2.64 11.37 -10.96
N THR A 179 3.97 11.36 -10.80
CA THR A 179 4.82 12.45 -11.26
C THR A 179 5.16 12.31 -12.75
N GLU A 180 5.66 13.40 -13.36
CA GLU A 180 6.16 13.38 -14.74
C GLU A 180 7.37 12.45 -14.94
N ASP A 181 8.08 12.12 -13.84
CA ASP A 181 9.22 11.18 -13.84
C ASP A 181 8.82 9.72 -13.71
N ASN A 182 7.52 9.38 -13.91
CA ASN A 182 6.93 8.04 -13.76
C ASN A 182 7.08 7.48 -12.33
N GLU A 183 7.03 8.33 -11.32
CA GLU A 183 7.07 7.96 -9.91
C GLU A 183 5.64 8.00 -9.32
N LEU A 184 5.13 6.86 -8.89
CA LEU A 184 3.91 6.79 -8.08
C LEU A 184 4.27 7.02 -6.62
N VAL A 185 3.86 8.16 -6.10
CA VAL A 185 4.09 8.59 -4.72
C VAL A 185 2.85 8.33 -3.88
N VAL A 186 3.01 7.68 -2.73
CA VAL A 186 1.97 7.46 -1.73
C VAL A 186 2.39 8.15 -0.44
N GLU A 187 1.63 9.16 -0.04
CA GLU A 187 1.87 9.94 1.18
C GLU A 187 0.75 9.69 2.18
N TYR A 188 1.13 9.39 3.42
CA TYR A 188 0.21 9.20 4.52
C TYR A 188 0.34 10.32 5.53
N GLN A 189 -0.80 10.83 6.03
CA GLN A 189 -0.87 11.78 7.14
C GLN A 189 -1.95 11.31 8.10
N ALA A 190 -1.70 11.38 9.40
CA ALA A 190 -2.71 11.05 10.39
C ALA A 190 -2.53 11.86 11.68
N GLU A 191 -3.67 12.09 12.35
CA GLU A 191 -3.76 12.73 13.66
C GLU A 191 -4.79 11.96 14.51
N THR A 192 -4.56 11.92 15.81
CA THR A 192 -5.44 11.24 16.78
C THR A 192 -5.78 12.14 17.95
N ASP A 193 -6.93 11.89 18.59
CA ASP A 193 -7.36 12.56 19.84
C ASP A 193 -6.99 11.80 21.11
N LYS A 194 -6.51 10.54 20.99
CA LYS A 194 -5.97 9.73 22.11
C LYS A 194 -4.74 8.96 21.64
N PRO A 195 -3.83 8.56 22.55
CA PRO A 195 -2.72 7.68 22.19
C PRO A 195 -3.23 6.42 21.48
N THR A 196 -2.60 6.08 20.36
CA THR A 196 -2.94 4.90 19.56
C THR A 196 -1.70 4.30 18.92
N VAL A 197 -1.82 3.13 18.32
CA VAL A 197 -0.78 2.54 17.46
C VAL A 197 -1.16 2.72 15.99
N LEU A 198 -0.18 3.07 15.17
CA LEU A 198 -0.39 3.36 13.75
C LEU A 198 0.74 2.77 12.90
N ASN A 199 0.37 2.00 11.92
CA ASN A 199 1.27 1.49 10.89
C ASN A 199 0.48 1.40 9.58
N LEU A 200 0.84 2.20 8.58
CA LEU A 200 0.12 2.27 7.31
C LEU A 200 1.04 1.79 6.19
N THR A 201 0.47 1.03 5.27
CA THR A 201 1.18 0.59 4.07
C THR A 201 0.23 0.48 2.87
N GLN A 202 0.83 0.35 1.69
CA GLN A 202 0.16 0.09 0.43
C GLN A 202 0.48 -1.34 -0.02
N HIS A 203 -0.56 -2.16 -0.24
CA HIS A 203 -0.42 -3.60 -0.44
C HIS A 203 -0.58 -4.00 -1.92
N THR A 204 0.08 -3.28 -2.82
CA THR A 204 0.09 -3.65 -4.24
C THR A 204 0.90 -4.92 -4.46
N TYR A 205 0.28 -5.88 -5.14
CA TYR A 205 0.97 -7.05 -5.69
C TYR A 205 1.49 -6.70 -7.08
N PHE A 206 2.81 -6.67 -7.23
CA PHE A 206 3.46 -6.36 -8.50
C PHE A 206 3.84 -7.62 -9.25
N ASN A 207 3.70 -7.55 -10.58
CA ASN A 207 4.35 -8.44 -11.52
C ASN A 207 4.84 -7.62 -12.72
N LEU A 208 6.11 -7.28 -12.74
CA LEU A 208 6.69 -6.40 -13.78
C LEU A 208 6.75 -7.07 -15.15
N SER A 209 6.44 -8.36 -15.25
CA SER A 209 6.26 -9.06 -16.52
C SER A 209 4.83 -8.95 -17.07
N GLY A 210 3.93 -8.31 -16.31
CA GLY A 210 2.49 -8.18 -16.56
C GLY A 210 1.65 -8.98 -15.56
N GLU A 211 0.52 -8.43 -15.13
CA GLU A 211 -0.34 -8.94 -14.03
C GLU A 211 -0.84 -10.38 -14.24
N SER A 212 -0.90 -10.85 -15.49
CA SER A 212 -1.33 -12.21 -15.87
C SER A 212 -0.20 -13.04 -16.50
N SER A 213 1.07 -12.69 -16.27
CA SER A 213 2.21 -13.34 -16.96
C SER A 213 2.80 -14.56 -16.27
N GLY A 214 2.12 -15.09 -15.25
CA GLY A 214 2.59 -16.22 -14.44
C GLY A 214 3.31 -15.77 -13.18
N ASP A 215 4.33 -16.51 -12.73
CA ASP A 215 5.02 -16.24 -11.49
C ASP A 215 6.09 -15.12 -11.59
N ILE A 216 6.57 -14.68 -10.41
CA ILE A 216 7.56 -13.60 -10.28
C ILE A 216 8.98 -14.11 -9.98
N LEU A 217 9.24 -15.40 -10.12
CA LEU A 217 10.50 -16.00 -9.69
C LEU A 217 11.71 -15.54 -10.49
N ASP A 218 11.50 -15.12 -11.75
CA ASP A 218 12.55 -14.60 -12.64
C ASP A 218 12.81 -13.09 -12.48
N HIS A 219 12.05 -12.38 -11.61
CA HIS A 219 12.32 -10.99 -11.31
C HIS A 219 13.62 -10.87 -10.50
N ASN A 220 14.44 -9.91 -10.86
CA ASN A 220 15.65 -9.57 -10.10
C ASN A 220 15.29 -8.54 -9.02
N LEU A 221 15.71 -8.80 -7.79
CA LEU A 221 15.42 -7.97 -6.61
C LEU A 221 16.72 -7.58 -5.91
N LEU A 222 16.77 -6.31 -5.47
CA LEU A 222 17.74 -5.79 -4.52
C LEU A 222 16.98 -5.12 -3.36
N ILE A 223 17.39 -5.38 -2.12
CA ILE A 223 16.91 -4.69 -0.92
C ILE A 223 18.10 -4.14 -0.15
N ASN A 224 18.09 -2.83 0.15
CA ASN A 224 19.13 -2.17 0.93
C ASN A 224 18.92 -2.41 2.44
N ALA A 225 19.25 -3.62 2.88
CA ALA A 225 19.10 -4.06 4.26
C ALA A 225 20.14 -5.10 4.63
N ASP A 226 20.86 -4.90 5.74
CA ASP A 226 21.83 -5.85 6.28
C ASP A 226 21.22 -6.87 7.22
N SER A 227 19.93 -6.69 7.57
CA SER A 227 19.22 -7.54 8.53
C SER A 227 17.77 -7.73 8.17
N PHE A 228 17.18 -8.77 8.71
CA PHE A 228 15.74 -9.05 8.65
C PHE A 228 15.22 -9.48 10.02
N LEU A 229 13.90 -9.55 10.17
CA LEU A 229 13.23 -10.01 11.38
C LEU A 229 12.81 -11.48 11.21
N PRO A 230 13.46 -12.43 11.91
CA PRO A 230 13.03 -13.82 11.94
C PRO A 230 11.66 -13.93 12.61
N VAL A 231 10.84 -14.89 12.13
CA VAL A 231 9.48 -15.10 12.63
C VAL A 231 9.32 -16.46 13.30
N ASN A 232 8.30 -16.57 14.14
CA ASN A 232 7.83 -17.81 14.75
C ASN A 232 6.72 -18.48 13.88
N GLU A 233 6.10 -19.54 14.39
CA GLU A 233 5.05 -20.32 13.71
C GLU A 233 3.76 -19.55 13.42
N LYS A 234 3.55 -18.40 14.07
CA LYS A 234 2.45 -17.47 13.78
C LYS A 234 2.85 -16.34 12.81
N ILE A 235 4.07 -16.39 12.24
CA ILE A 235 4.65 -15.32 11.41
C ILE A 235 4.76 -13.99 12.19
N ILE A 236 4.99 -14.08 13.49
CA ILE A 236 5.29 -12.94 14.38
C ILE A 236 6.81 -12.84 14.55
N PRO A 237 7.40 -11.62 14.39
CA PRO A 237 8.82 -11.43 14.69
C PRO A 237 9.20 -11.90 16.10
N THR A 238 10.32 -12.61 16.21
CA THR A 238 10.81 -13.13 17.49
C THR A 238 11.41 -12.04 18.40
N GLY A 239 11.59 -10.82 17.88
CA GLY A 239 12.31 -9.72 18.53
C GLY A 239 13.80 -9.68 18.17
N GLU A 240 14.32 -10.72 17.51
CA GLU A 240 15.68 -10.74 16.99
C GLU A 240 15.78 -9.86 15.72
N ILE A 241 16.91 -9.16 15.56
CA ILE A 241 17.35 -8.53 14.32
C ILE A 241 18.52 -9.35 13.81
N LYS A 242 18.30 -10.15 12.77
CA LYS A 242 19.25 -11.13 12.26
C LYS A 242 19.91 -10.67 10.97
N SER A 243 21.24 -10.83 10.87
CA SER A 243 21.98 -10.56 9.63
C SER A 243 21.44 -11.40 8.47
N VAL A 244 21.32 -10.77 7.29
CA VAL A 244 20.99 -11.47 6.03
C VAL A 244 22.19 -12.24 5.47
N GLU A 245 23.41 -11.95 5.92
CA GLU A 245 24.64 -12.50 5.37
C GLU A 245 24.68 -14.04 5.45
N ASN A 246 25.02 -14.69 4.33
CA ASN A 246 25.02 -16.15 4.18
C ASN A 246 23.65 -16.83 4.43
N THR A 247 22.55 -16.09 4.21
CA THR A 247 21.17 -16.60 4.30
C THR A 247 20.43 -16.43 2.97
N PRO A 248 19.30 -17.13 2.75
CA PRO A 248 18.46 -16.89 1.57
C PRO A 248 17.89 -15.48 1.51
N PHE A 249 17.88 -14.74 2.63
CA PHE A 249 17.37 -13.38 2.78
C PHE A 249 18.36 -12.29 2.33
N ASP A 250 19.58 -12.66 1.87
CA ASP A 250 20.57 -11.69 1.39
C ASP A 250 20.24 -11.20 -0.02
N PHE A 251 19.54 -10.06 -0.09
CA PHE A 251 19.25 -9.30 -1.31
C PHE A 251 20.06 -8.00 -1.42
N ARG A 252 21.18 -7.88 -0.70
CA ARG A 252 22.10 -6.72 -0.79
C ARG A 252 22.76 -6.59 -2.17
N LYS A 253 22.82 -7.69 -2.91
CA LYS A 253 23.19 -7.74 -4.32
C LYS A 253 22.01 -8.24 -5.11
N ILE A 254 21.80 -7.65 -6.28
CA ILE A 254 20.71 -8.04 -7.16
C ILE A 254 20.74 -9.53 -7.47
N LYS A 255 19.65 -10.24 -7.23
CA LYS A 255 19.46 -11.66 -7.54
C LYS A 255 18.01 -11.97 -7.86
N LYS A 256 17.77 -13.08 -8.59
CA LYS A 256 16.40 -13.55 -8.85
C LYS A 256 15.67 -13.88 -7.54
N ILE A 257 14.40 -13.50 -7.43
CA ILE A 257 13.54 -13.87 -6.30
C ILE A 257 13.51 -15.40 -6.13
N GLY A 258 13.39 -16.13 -7.23
CA GLY A 258 13.34 -17.59 -7.24
C GLY A 258 14.63 -18.31 -6.90
N LYS A 259 15.78 -17.60 -6.80
CA LYS A 259 17.08 -18.24 -6.63
C LYS A 259 17.17 -19.14 -5.40
N ASP A 260 16.72 -18.61 -4.25
CA ASP A 260 16.88 -19.28 -2.97
C ASP A 260 15.53 -19.61 -2.28
N ILE A 261 14.39 -19.25 -2.88
CA ILE A 261 13.06 -19.32 -2.25
C ILE A 261 12.61 -20.73 -1.86
N ASN A 262 13.18 -21.76 -2.50
CA ASN A 262 12.84 -23.16 -2.29
C ASN A 262 13.94 -23.96 -1.56
N ILE A 263 14.98 -23.30 -1.07
CA ILE A 263 16.03 -24.02 -0.31
C ILE A 263 15.49 -24.44 1.07
N GLU A 264 16.14 -25.44 1.66
CA GLU A 264 15.79 -25.95 2.97
C GLU A 264 16.22 -24.99 4.08
N ASP A 265 15.34 -24.02 4.38
CA ASP A 265 15.51 -23.02 5.43
C ASP A 265 14.25 -22.92 6.29
N ARG A 266 14.40 -22.84 7.62
CA ARG A 266 13.28 -22.79 8.55
C ARG A 266 12.39 -21.56 8.33
N GLN A 267 12.97 -20.39 8.09
CA GLN A 267 12.22 -19.16 7.93
C GLN A 267 11.41 -19.19 6.61
N LEU A 268 12.00 -19.68 5.52
CA LEU A 268 11.30 -19.88 4.26
C LEU A 268 10.14 -20.88 4.39
N LYS A 269 10.31 -21.95 5.19
CA LYS A 269 9.22 -22.90 5.48
C LYS A 269 8.07 -22.23 6.23
N LEU A 270 8.36 -21.41 7.24
CA LEU A 270 7.35 -20.70 8.01
C LEU A 270 6.54 -19.74 7.13
N GLY A 271 7.19 -18.97 6.25
CA GLY A 271 6.54 -18.05 5.33
C GLY A 271 5.96 -18.68 4.06
N ASN A 272 6.18 -20.00 3.85
CA ASN A 272 5.88 -20.68 2.57
C ASN A 272 6.59 -20.01 1.37
N GLY A 273 7.74 -19.40 1.64
CA GLY A 273 8.51 -18.50 0.77
C GLY A 273 8.93 -17.25 1.54
N TYR A 274 9.09 -16.13 0.86
CA TYR A 274 9.33 -14.86 1.55
C TYR A 274 8.00 -14.28 2.05
N ASP A 275 7.91 -14.05 3.35
CA ASP A 275 6.88 -13.27 4.05
C ASP A 275 7.51 -12.69 5.31
N HIS A 276 8.51 -11.82 5.11
CA HIS A 276 9.38 -11.33 6.18
C HIS A 276 9.62 -9.83 6.04
N CYS A 277 9.98 -9.19 7.15
CA CYS A 277 10.32 -7.78 7.20
C CYS A 277 11.86 -7.62 7.20
N TRP A 278 12.39 -6.88 6.22
CA TRP A 278 13.78 -6.43 6.19
C TRP A 278 13.93 -5.14 6.99
N VAL A 279 15.01 -5.07 7.77
CA VAL A 279 15.45 -3.89 8.54
C VAL A 279 16.24 -3.00 7.59
N LEU A 280 15.62 -1.92 7.14
CA LEU A 280 16.21 -1.05 6.12
C LEU A 280 17.39 -0.25 6.67
N ASN A 281 18.48 -0.22 5.90
CA ASN A 281 19.65 0.58 6.20
C ASN A 281 19.35 2.09 6.18
N ASP A 282 20.18 2.87 6.87
CA ASP A 282 20.14 4.35 6.85
C ASP A 282 18.81 4.97 7.29
N TYR A 283 18.07 4.30 8.16
CA TYR A 283 16.80 4.83 8.67
C TYR A 283 17.02 6.10 9.52
N ASN A 284 16.57 7.22 8.99
CA ASN A 284 16.68 8.54 9.61
C ASN A 284 15.40 9.40 9.43
N LYS A 285 14.27 8.75 9.11
CA LYS A 285 12.96 9.38 8.82
C LYS A 285 13.00 10.30 7.56
N LYS A 286 13.94 10.07 6.66
CA LYS A 286 13.99 10.72 5.35
C LYS A 286 13.82 9.69 4.26
N SER A 287 13.14 10.07 3.18
CA SER A 287 12.98 9.22 2.02
C SER A 287 14.34 8.91 1.40
N ARG A 288 14.58 7.62 1.13
CA ARG A 288 15.81 7.10 0.52
C ARG A 288 15.46 5.90 -0.35
N LYS A 289 16.32 5.58 -1.33
CA LYS A 289 16.17 4.33 -2.09
C LYS A 289 16.40 3.14 -1.16
N ILE A 290 15.40 2.26 -1.09
CA ILE A 290 15.41 1.07 -0.23
C ILE A 290 15.57 -0.22 -1.02
N GLY A 291 15.36 -0.18 -2.32
CA GLY A 291 15.48 -1.35 -3.18
C GLY A 291 15.11 -1.07 -4.62
N GLU A 292 15.22 -2.11 -5.43
CA GLU A 292 14.77 -2.12 -6.82
C GLU A 292 14.38 -3.52 -7.26
N VAL A 293 13.45 -3.59 -8.19
CA VAL A 293 13.02 -4.84 -8.84
C VAL A 293 12.96 -4.62 -10.34
N ASN A 294 13.41 -5.59 -11.12
CA ASN A 294 13.24 -5.54 -12.56
C ASN A 294 12.84 -6.88 -13.17
N SER A 295 12.20 -6.80 -14.33
CA SER A 295 11.85 -7.95 -15.17
C SER A 295 12.73 -8.01 -16.40
N ASN A 296 13.43 -9.13 -16.60
CA ASN A 296 14.19 -9.35 -17.82
C ASN A 296 13.29 -9.46 -19.08
N LYS A 297 12.02 -9.82 -18.90
CA LYS A 297 11.05 -10.03 -19.99
C LYS A 297 10.58 -8.72 -20.62
N THR A 298 10.16 -7.77 -19.79
CA THR A 298 9.61 -6.46 -20.22
C THR A 298 10.65 -5.35 -20.19
N LYS A 299 11.77 -5.58 -19.51
CA LYS A 299 12.79 -4.58 -19.18
C LYS A 299 12.29 -3.47 -18.25
N ILE A 300 11.10 -3.61 -17.68
CA ILE A 300 10.59 -2.68 -16.68
C ILE A 300 11.41 -2.82 -15.40
N ASN A 301 11.85 -1.67 -14.88
CA ASN A 301 12.50 -1.51 -13.60
C ASN A 301 11.64 -0.66 -12.68
N MET A 302 11.56 -1.02 -11.40
CA MET A 302 10.87 -0.30 -10.34
C MET A 302 11.84 -0.05 -9.20
N GLU A 303 12.20 1.21 -8.97
CA GLU A 303 12.94 1.65 -7.79
C GLU A 303 11.96 2.02 -6.68
N ILE A 304 12.28 1.64 -5.45
CA ILE A 304 11.44 1.88 -4.27
C ILE A 304 12.15 2.84 -3.33
N PHE A 305 11.44 3.88 -2.90
CA PHE A 305 11.91 4.86 -1.92
C PHE A 305 10.96 4.90 -0.73
N SER A 306 11.50 5.05 0.49
CA SER A 306 10.68 5.21 1.70
C SER A 306 11.44 5.91 2.81
N ASP A 307 10.68 6.56 3.71
CA ASP A 307 11.16 7.13 4.97
C ASP A 307 10.89 6.20 6.17
N LEU A 308 10.34 5.00 5.95
CA LEU A 308 10.00 4.02 6.98
C LEU A 308 11.17 3.08 7.32
N PRO A 309 11.17 2.44 8.51
CA PRO A 309 12.29 1.62 9.00
C PRO A 309 12.38 0.23 8.40
N GLY A 310 11.29 -0.30 7.85
CA GLY A 310 11.22 -1.67 7.35
C GLY A 310 10.47 -1.80 6.05
N VAL A 311 10.70 -2.92 5.37
CA VAL A 311 9.92 -3.36 4.21
C VAL A 311 9.61 -4.84 4.32
N GLN A 312 8.33 -5.19 4.22
CA GLN A 312 7.90 -6.58 4.06
C GLN A 312 8.05 -6.97 2.61
N LEU A 313 8.76 -8.06 2.33
CA LEU A 313 8.68 -8.76 1.07
C LEU A 313 7.74 -9.95 1.25
N TYR A 314 6.64 -9.94 0.52
CA TYR A 314 5.73 -11.07 0.41
C TYR A 314 5.65 -11.53 -1.05
N THR A 315 5.82 -12.81 -1.29
CA THR A 315 5.97 -13.37 -2.65
C THR A 315 4.72 -14.08 -3.17
N GLY A 316 3.52 -13.66 -2.72
CA GLY A 316 2.25 -14.21 -3.21
C GLY A 316 2.07 -15.70 -2.90
N ASN A 317 2.62 -16.16 -1.76
CA ASN A 317 2.76 -17.57 -1.39
C ASN A 317 1.43 -18.31 -1.20
N PHE A 318 0.34 -17.57 -0.95
CA PHE A 318 -0.99 -18.12 -0.68
C PHE A 318 -1.97 -17.89 -1.85
N LEU A 319 -1.52 -17.41 -2.99
CA LEU A 319 -2.30 -17.41 -4.22
C LEU A 319 -2.38 -18.86 -4.74
N ASP A 320 -3.59 -19.40 -4.84
CA ASP A 320 -3.84 -20.83 -5.06
C ASP A 320 -4.56 -21.16 -6.39
N GLY A 321 -4.78 -20.14 -7.22
CA GLY A 321 -5.50 -20.28 -8.48
C GLY A 321 -7.03 -20.17 -8.33
N SER A 322 -7.57 -19.87 -7.16
CA SER A 322 -9.01 -19.61 -6.98
C SER A 322 -9.44 -18.28 -7.61
N LEU A 323 -8.59 -17.24 -7.52
CA LEU A 323 -8.89 -15.91 -8.03
C LEU A 323 -8.56 -15.76 -9.52
N ASN A 324 -9.45 -15.10 -10.28
CA ASN A 324 -9.23 -14.77 -11.67
C ASN A 324 -8.46 -13.46 -11.80
N SER A 325 -7.55 -13.41 -12.77
CA SER A 325 -6.87 -12.17 -13.16
C SER A 325 -7.79 -11.30 -14.03
N LYS A 326 -7.33 -10.09 -14.34
CA LYS A 326 -8.04 -9.16 -15.24
C LYS A 326 -8.18 -9.67 -16.67
N LYS A 327 -7.46 -10.74 -17.04
CA LYS A 327 -7.51 -11.41 -18.35
C LYS A 327 -8.13 -12.81 -18.26
N ASP A 328 -8.93 -13.07 -17.22
CA ASP A 328 -9.59 -14.37 -16.97
C ASP A 328 -8.63 -15.56 -16.86
N LEU A 329 -7.35 -15.30 -16.58
CA LEU A 329 -6.38 -16.31 -16.17
C LEU A 329 -6.42 -16.47 -14.65
N LYS A 330 -5.70 -17.45 -14.11
CA LYS A 330 -5.65 -17.67 -12.67
C LYS A 330 -4.45 -17.01 -12.03
N TYR A 331 -4.65 -16.36 -10.87
CA TYR A 331 -3.57 -15.97 -9.98
C TYR A 331 -3.09 -17.19 -9.20
N ILE A 332 -2.06 -17.84 -9.73
CA ILE A 332 -1.43 -19.01 -9.12
C ILE A 332 -0.40 -18.59 -8.05
N ASN A 333 0.13 -19.58 -7.33
CA ASN A 333 1.20 -19.36 -6.37
C ASN A 333 2.32 -18.50 -6.98
N ARG A 334 2.68 -17.42 -6.27
CA ARG A 334 3.75 -16.49 -6.68
C ARG A 334 3.45 -15.69 -7.95
N SER A 335 2.18 -15.44 -8.27
CA SER A 335 1.81 -14.57 -9.41
C SER A 335 2.17 -13.09 -9.20
N GLY A 336 2.43 -12.68 -7.97
CA GLY A 336 2.82 -11.31 -7.62
C GLY A 336 3.66 -11.25 -6.37
N PHE A 337 4.39 -10.13 -6.19
CA PHE A 337 5.11 -9.81 -4.95
C PHE A 337 4.64 -8.48 -4.39
N CYS A 338 4.72 -8.32 -3.05
CA CYS A 338 4.47 -7.07 -2.36
C CYS A 338 5.76 -6.56 -1.73
N LEU A 339 5.95 -5.24 -1.76
CA LEU A 339 6.98 -4.53 -1.02
C LEU A 339 6.30 -3.46 -0.16
N GLU A 340 5.92 -3.88 1.05
CA GLU A 340 5.13 -3.09 1.98
C GLU A 340 6.06 -2.36 2.95
N THR A 341 6.28 -1.08 2.71
CA THR A 341 7.07 -0.26 3.62
C THR A 341 6.26 0.03 4.88
N GLN A 342 6.88 -0.15 6.06
CA GLN A 342 6.13 -0.18 7.31
C GLN A 342 7.03 0.01 8.55
N PHE A 343 6.41 0.24 9.72
CA PHE A 343 7.01 -0.11 10.98
C PHE A 343 7.09 -1.64 11.09
N TYR A 344 7.94 -2.13 11.98
CA TYR A 344 8.11 -3.59 12.12
C TYR A 344 6.82 -4.24 12.63
N PRO A 345 6.48 -5.45 12.15
CA PRO A 345 5.34 -6.17 12.66
C PRO A 345 5.46 -6.37 14.17
N ASN A 346 4.34 -6.30 14.89
CA ASN A 346 4.27 -6.44 16.33
C ASN A 346 5.12 -5.42 17.16
N SER A 347 5.45 -4.25 16.56
CA SER A 347 6.20 -3.19 17.26
C SER A 347 5.59 -2.79 18.61
N PRO A 348 4.25 -2.70 18.77
CA PRO A 348 3.68 -2.33 20.08
C PRO A 348 4.08 -3.25 21.23
N ASN A 349 4.42 -4.51 20.93
CA ASN A 349 4.80 -5.54 21.90
C ASN A 349 6.32 -5.76 21.98
N ASN A 350 7.14 -4.98 21.26
CA ASN A 350 8.60 -5.13 21.23
C ASN A 350 9.30 -3.79 21.48
N GLN A 351 9.81 -3.60 22.68
CA GLN A 351 10.48 -2.35 23.07
C GLN A 351 11.75 -2.04 22.27
N ASN A 352 12.38 -3.07 21.67
CA ASN A 352 13.58 -2.90 20.84
C ASN A 352 13.26 -2.44 19.41
N PHE A 353 11.98 -2.40 19.03
CA PHE A 353 11.55 -1.98 17.70
C PHE A 353 11.22 -0.48 17.68
N PRO A 354 11.33 0.17 16.51
CA PRO A 354 10.86 1.54 16.37
C PRO A 354 9.39 1.66 16.77
N SER A 355 9.09 2.63 17.65
CA SER A 355 7.75 2.83 18.16
C SER A 355 6.77 3.23 17.07
N ALA A 356 5.64 2.52 17.00
CA ALA A 356 4.49 2.83 16.14
C ALA A 356 3.39 3.61 16.92
N LYS A 357 3.69 4.13 18.12
CA LYS A 357 2.76 4.93 18.92
C LYS A 357 2.58 6.32 18.31
N LEU A 358 1.32 6.74 18.18
CA LEU A 358 0.94 8.10 17.79
C LEU A 358 0.26 8.79 18.97
N GLU A 359 0.78 9.93 19.40
CA GLU A 359 0.27 10.73 20.50
C GLU A 359 -0.67 11.84 20.02
N PRO A 360 -1.67 12.25 20.84
CA PRO A 360 -2.46 13.45 20.56
C PRO A 360 -1.59 14.69 20.34
N GLY A 361 -1.97 15.51 19.34
CA GLY A 361 -1.21 16.70 18.98
C GLY A 361 0.07 16.45 18.20
N LYS A 362 0.43 15.19 17.95
CA LYS A 362 1.50 14.83 17.01
C LYS A 362 0.90 14.45 15.66
N LYS A 363 1.60 14.82 14.60
CA LYS A 363 1.24 14.45 13.23
C LYS A 363 2.09 13.26 12.80
N PHE A 364 1.43 12.22 12.34
CA PHE A 364 2.09 11.15 11.60
C PHE A 364 2.27 11.60 10.15
N TYR A 365 3.42 11.32 9.59
CA TYR A 365 3.70 11.44 8.17
C TYR A 365 4.61 10.30 7.74
N SER A 366 4.30 9.70 6.61
CA SER A 366 5.22 8.81 5.91
C SER A 366 5.02 8.91 4.39
N LYS A 367 6.08 8.56 3.67
CA LYS A 367 6.11 8.59 2.21
C LYS A 367 6.77 7.33 1.68
N THR A 368 6.10 6.72 0.71
CA THR A 368 6.68 5.65 -0.13
C THR A 368 6.47 6.00 -1.58
N SER A 369 7.43 5.67 -2.42
CA SER A 369 7.24 5.84 -3.86
C SER A 369 7.86 4.71 -4.67
N PHE A 370 7.26 4.48 -5.83
CA PHE A 370 7.62 3.48 -6.82
C PHE A 370 7.93 4.20 -8.13
N LYS A 371 9.20 4.23 -8.54
CA LYS A 371 9.65 4.92 -9.74
C LYS A 371 9.92 3.90 -10.84
N PHE A 372 9.21 4.05 -11.97
CA PHE A 372 9.30 3.12 -13.09
C PHE A 372 10.24 3.66 -14.18
N SER A 373 11.05 2.76 -14.73
CA SER A 373 11.97 3.03 -15.81
C SER A 373 12.22 1.76 -16.65
N ILE A 374 13.01 1.87 -17.71
CA ILE A 374 13.44 0.74 -18.53
C ILE A 374 14.92 0.50 -18.27
N ILE A 375 15.31 -0.77 -18.08
CA ILE A 375 16.73 -1.19 -18.11
C ILE A 375 17.13 -1.54 -19.53
N GLU A 376 18.37 -1.19 -19.90
CA GLU A 376 18.98 -1.52 -21.18
C GLU A 376 19.28 -3.02 -21.36
#